data_bf82fabe4f3eab2868105fedaadec06d
#
_entry.id   bf82fabe4f3eab2868105fedaadec06d
#
_cell.length_a   1.000
_cell.length_b   1.000
_cell.length_c   1.000
_cell.angle_alpha   90.00
_cell.angle_beta   90.00
_cell.angle_gamma   90.00
#
_symmetry.space_group_name_H-M   'P 1'
#
loop_
_entity.id
_entity.type
_entity.pdbx_description
1 polymer ?
#
loop_
_entity_poly.entity_id
_entity_poly.type
_entity_poly.pdbx_seq_one_letter_code
_entity_poly.pdbx_strand_id
1 'polypeptide(L)'
;PNKQRFPSGWKKIMSYKKENKIKWIGLWYSLSGYWMGLSPENGFPQVVRQALYPHAGSLLPGTDSTRIRSFYRYYVSTLKEQGFDFLKVDNQAFTLPLYMGGHESIRQATDCNRSLEAETHRQNMGLMNCMAQNVINTDHTSYSNSTRVSIDYKKYDENMAKSHLFQSYTNTLL
;
A
#
# COMPACT_ATOMS: atom_id res chain seq x y z
N PRO A 1 13.81 -4.83 -5.61
CA PRO A 1 13.74 -4.11 -6.89
C PRO A 1 14.08 -5.01 -8.07
N ASN A 2 13.71 -4.59 -9.28
CA ASN A 2 14.13 -5.27 -10.50
C ASN A 2 15.66 -5.25 -10.61
N LYS A 3 16.29 -6.42 -10.61
CA LYS A 3 17.76 -6.55 -10.57
C LYS A 3 18.45 -6.02 -11.83
N GLN A 4 17.80 -6.02 -12.99
CA GLN A 4 18.36 -5.45 -14.22
C GLN A 4 18.40 -3.92 -14.18
N ARG A 5 17.32 -3.29 -13.68
CA ARG A 5 17.23 -1.82 -13.55
C ARG A 5 17.95 -1.28 -12.32
N PHE A 6 17.99 -2.07 -11.25
CA PHE A 6 18.58 -1.70 -9.96
C PHE A 6 19.57 -2.79 -9.49
N PRO A 7 20.70 -2.98 -10.17
CA PRO A 7 21.66 -4.05 -9.85
C PRO A 7 22.23 -3.93 -8.43
N SER A 8 22.36 -2.71 -7.92
CA SER A 8 22.79 -2.42 -6.54
C SER A 8 21.63 -2.36 -5.53
N GLY A 9 20.44 -2.80 -5.92
CA GLY A 9 19.24 -2.65 -5.12
C GLY A 9 18.92 -1.19 -4.82
N TRP A 10 18.45 -0.88 -3.61
CA TRP A 10 18.13 0.48 -3.19
C TRP A 10 19.34 1.29 -2.73
N LYS A 11 20.50 0.65 -2.48
CA LYS A 11 21.71 1.30 -1.92
C LYS A 11 22.13 2.54 -2.73
N LYS A 12 22.16 2.42 -4.06
CA LYS A 12 22.53 3.54 -4.93
C LYS A 12 21.52 4.70 -4.86
N ILE A 13 20.23 4.39 -4.75
CA ILE A 13 19.18 5.42 -4.61
C ILE A 13 19.33 6.14 -3.26
N MET A 14 19.65 5.41 -2.19
CA MET A 14 19.86 6.00 -0.87
C MET A 14 21.15 6.84 -0.81
N SER A 15 22.21 6.48 -1.56
CA SER A 15 23.38 7.37 -1.70
C SER A 15 23.00 8.67 -2.41
N TYR A 16 22.26 8.62 -3.51
CA TYR A 16 21.75 9.82 -4.19
C TYR A 16 20.89 10.71 -3.28
N LYS A 17 20.05 10.11 -2.44
CA LYS A 17 19.29 10.86 -1.43
C LYS A 17 20.22 11.72 -0.57
N LYS A 18 21.28 11.12 -0.05
CA LYS A 18 22.27 11.80 0.80
C LYS A 18 23.07 12.86 0.04
N GLU A 19 23.64 12.50 -1.11
CA GLU A 19 24.48 13.36 -1.94
C GLU A 19 23.74 14.61 -2.42
N ASN A 20 22.48 14.46 -2.79
CA ASN A 20 21.64 15.55 -3.32
C ASN A 20 20.79 16.25 -2.23
N LYS A 21 21.01 15.96 -0.96
CA LYS A 21 20.27 16.54 0.19
C LYS A 21 18.76 16.37 0.06
N ILE A 22 18.30 15.26 -0.54
CA ILE A 22 16.87 14.93 -0.63
C ILE A 22 16.39 14.58 0.77
N LYS A 23 15.45 15.35 1.28
CA LYS A 23 14.98 15.22 2.66
C LYS A 23 14.19 13.92 2.86
N TRP A 24 13.28 13.62 1.95
CA TRP A 24 12.41 12.44 2.03
C TRP A 24 12.35 11.68 0.71
N ILE A 25 12.36 10.36 0.80
CA ILE A 25 12.17 9.48 -0.34
C ILE A 25 11.10 8.42 -0.01
N GLY A 26 10.13 8.28 -0.88
CA GLY A 26 9.05 7.31 -0.72
C GLY A 26 9.10 6.20 -1.73
N LEU A 27 8.35 5.15 -1.45
CA LEU A 27 8.14 4.03 -2.36
C LEU A 27 6.65 3.86 -2.65
N TRP A 28 6.32 3.64 -3.92
CA TRP A 28 4.98 3.25 -4.33
C TRP A 28 4.78 1.75 -4.10
N TYR A 29 3.62 1.41 -3.57
CA TYR A 29 3.23 0.04 -3.34
C TYR A 29 1.71 -0.12 -3.46
N SER A 30 1.22 -1.38 -3.57
CA SER A 30 -0.20 -1.71 -3.45
C SER A 30 -0.50 -2.29 -2.08
N LEU A 31 -1.71 -2.10 -1.57
CA LEU A 31 -2.10 -2.57 -0.23
C LEU A 31 -1.88 -4.07 -0.04
N SER A 32 -2.17 -4.88 -1.05
CA SER A 32 -1.95 -6.34 -1.02
C SER A 32 -0.52 -6.75 -1.40
N GLY A 33 0.41 -5.80 -1.51
CA GLY A 33 1.78 -6.02 -1.97
C GLY A 33 1.96 -5.80 -3.48
N TYR A 34 1.00 -6.19 -4.30
CA TYR A 34 0.85 -5.88 -5.72
C TYR A 34 -0.64 -5.85 -6.08
N TRP A 35 -1.00 -5.48 -7.32
CA TRP A 35 -2.39 -5.27 -7.75
C TRP A 35 -3.36 -6.39 -7.36
N MET A 36 -2.99 -7.64 -7.62
CA MET A 36 -3.81 -8.82 -7.31
C MET A 36 -3.20 -9.70 -6.21
N GLY A 37 -2.29 -9.15 -5.41
CA GLY A 37 -1.55 -9.90 -4.40
C GLY A 37 -0.10 -10.20 -4.80
N LEU A 38 0.58 -11.00 -4.03
CA LEU A 38 1.99 -11.32 -4.16
C LEU A 38 2.18 -12.59 -5.01
N SER A 39 3.29 -12.67 -5.75
CA SER A 39 3.65 -13.89 -6.47
C SER A 39 3.90 -15.04 -5.48
N PRO A 40 3.38 -16.25 -5.74
CA PRO A 40 3.73 -17.45 -4.98
C PRO A 40 5.23 -17.79 -5.04
N GLU A 41 5.91 -17.40 -6.11
CA GLU A 41 7.35 -17.63 -6.34
C GLU A 41 8.23 -16.57 -5.65
N ASN A 42 7.66 -15.72 -4.80
CA ASN A 42 8.45 -14.72 -4.09
C ASN A 42 9.45 -15.36 -3.13
N GLY A 43 10.56 -14.65 -2.88
CA GLY A 43 11.62 -15.07 -1.96
C GLY A 43 11.38 -14.71 -0.50
N PHE A 44 10.11 -14.60 -0.04
CA PHE A 44 9.82 -14.25 1.34
C PHE A 44 10.33 -15.28 2.35
N PRO A 45 10.82 -14.84 3.51
CA PRO A 45 11.12 -15.73 4.63
C PRO A 45 9.88 -16.57 5.02
N GLN A 46 10.13 -17.76 5.56
CA GLN A 46 9.07 -18.69 5.94
C GLN A 46 8.04 -18.06 6.89
N VAL A 47 8.48 -17.26 7.85
CA VAL A 47 7.59 -16.56 8.79
C VAL A 47 6.58 -15.65 8.09
N VAL A 48 7.00 -15.02 6.99
CA VAL A 48 6.10 -14.16 6.19
C VAL A 48 5.17 -15.01 5.33
N ARG A 49 5.69 -16.10 4.74
CA ARG A 49 4.86 -17.04 3.98
C ARG A 49 3.71 -17.62 4.80
N GLN A 50 3.94 -17.89 6.08
CA GLN A 50 2.89 -18.35 7.01
C GLN A 50 1.82 -17.28 7.30
N ALA A 51 2.17 -16.02 7.10
CA ALA A 51 1.24 -14.90 7.23
C ALA A 51 0.40 -14.63 5.96
N LEU A 52 0.63 -15.38 4.88
CA LEU A 52 -0.06 -15.24 3.60
C LEU A 52 -0.98 -16.44 3.35
N TYR A 53 -1.97 -16.27 2.49
CA TYR A 53 -2.82 -17.36 2.02
C TYR A 53 -3.01 -17.31 0.51
N PRO A 54 -3.19 -18.48 -0.15
CA PRO A 54 -3.42 -18.55 -1.60
C PRO A 54 -4.79 -17.96 -1.98
N HIS A 55 -4.80 -17.16 -3.03
CA HIS A 55 -6.02 -16.60 -3.61
C HIS A 55 -5.84 -16.37 -5.11
N ALA A 56 -6.66 -17.04 -5.94
CA ALA A 56 -6.70 -16.85 -7.39
C ALA A 56 -5.31 -16.80 -8.08
N GLY A 57 -4.42 -17.73 -7.72
CA GLY A 57 -3.06 -17.84 -8.29
C GLY A 57 -2.04 -16.88 -7.69
N SER A 58 -2.41 -16.07 -6.70
CA SER A 58 -1.53 -15.19 -5.95
C SER A 58 -1.61 -15.45 -4.45
N LEU A 59 -0.87 -14.67 -3.66
CA LEU A 59 -0.90 -14.71 -2.20
C LEU A 59 -1.40 -13.35 -1.67
N LEU A 60 -2.35 -13.40 -0.73
CA LEU A 60 -2.83 -12.22 -0.01
C LEU A 60 -2.37 -12.25 1.46
N PRO A 61 -2.29 -11.09 2.14
CA PRO A 61 -2.14 -11.06 3.59
C PRO A 61 -3.23 -11.89 4.27
N GLY A 62 -2.88 -12.60 5.31
CA GLY A 62 -3.61 -13.68 5.97
C GLY A 62 -5.12 -13.52 6.19
N THR A 63 -5.70 -14.55 6.73
CA THR A 63 -7.16 -14.64 6.95
C THR A 63 -7.60 -14.17 8.34
N ASP A 64 -6.65 -13.89 9.21
CA ASP A 64 -6.89 -13.41 10.57
C ASP A 64 -6.01 -12.20 10.91
N SER A 65 -6.43 -11.42 11.89
CA SER A 65 -5.78 -10.17 12.31
C SER A 65 -4.30 -10.34 12.68
N THR A 66 -3.93 -11.50 13.24
CA THR A 66 -2.55 -11.77 13.68
C THR A 66 -1.63 -11.94 12.46
N ARG A 67 -2.05 -12.73 11.48
CA ARG A 67 -1.31 -12.96 10.23
C ARG A 67 -1.23 -11.67 9.41
N ILE A 68 -2.34 -10.95 9.25
CA ILE A 68 -2.39 -9.67 8.56
C ILE A 68 -1.40 -8.69 9.18
N ARG A 69 -1.42 -8.53 10.50
CA ARG A 69 -0.48 -7.66 11.22
C ARG A 69 0.98 -8.12 11.06
N SER A 70 1.24 -9.42 11.10
CA SER A 70 2.59 -9.97 10.92
C SER A 70 3.14 -9.66 9.53
N PHE A 71 2.31 -9.75 8.49
CA PHE A 71 2.67 -9.35 7.13
C PHE A 71 3.04 -7.86 7.07
N TYR A 72 2.18 -6.96 7.53
CA TYR A 72 2.43 -5.51 7.44
C TYR A 72 3.61 -5.08 8.33
N ARG A 73 3.81 -5.72 9.46
CA ARG A 73 4.99 -5.48 10.29
C ARG A 73 6.28 -5.78 9.53
N TYR A 74 6.39 -6.94 8.93
CA TYR A 74 7.55 -7.31 8.11
C TYR A 74 7.72 -6.37 6.93
N TYR A 75 6.63 -6.12 6.23
CA TYR A 75 6.59 -5.30 5.03
C TYR A 75 7.09 -3.88 5.29
N VAL A 76 6.51 -3.21 6.27
CA VAL A 76 6.85 -1.81 6.59
C VAL A 76 8.24 -1.71 7.20
N SER A 77 8.62 -2.61 8.14
CA SER A 77 9.97 -2.60 8.73
C SER A 77 11.06 -2.81 7.68
N THR A 78 10.88 -3.74 6.75
CA THR A 78 11.83 -3.98 5.66
C THR A 78 12.04 -2.73 4.80
N LEU A 79 10.98 -1.98 4.50
CA LEU A 79 11.09 -0.75 3.72
C LEU A 79 11.75 0.37 4.51
N LYS A 80 11.48 0.47 5.80
CA LYS A 80 12.16 1.40 6.70
C LYS A 80 13.67 1.11 6.78
N GLU A 81 14.04 -0.15 6.95
CA GLU A 81 15.44 -0.61 6.98
C GLU A 81 16.17 -0.31 5.67
N GLN A 82 15.46 -0.32 4.55
CA GLN A 82 15.98 0.04 3.22
C GLN A 82 16.17 1.55 3.03
N GLY A 83 15.73 2.39 3.99
CA GLY A 83 15.96 3.83 4.03
C GLY A 83 14.82 4.69 3.48
N PHE A 84 13.64 4.11 3.23
CA PHE A 84 12.46 4.87 2.82
C PHE A 84 11.83 5.61 4.00
N ASP A 85 11.33 6.83 3.74
CA ASP A 85 10.75 7.71 4.75
C ASP A 85 9.21 7.67 4.73
N PHE A 86 8.62 7.33 3.58
CA PHE A 86 7.16 7.25 3.45
C PHE A 86 6.75 6.23 2.38
N LEU A 87 5.50 5.84 2.43
CA LEU A 87 4.86 4.96 1.45
C LEU A 87 3.72 5.69 0.76
N LYS A 88 3.62 5.55 -0.56
CA LYS A 88 2.39 5.78 -1.31
C LYS A 88 1.75 4.43 -1.56
N VAL A 89 0.66 4.13 -0.88
CA VAL A 89 0.00 2.82 -0.97
C VAL A 89 -1.26 2.93 -1.82
N ASP A 90 -1.26 2.23 -2.93
CA ASP A 90 -2.30 2.24 -3.95
C ASP A 90 -3.24 1.03 -3.82
N ASN A 91 -4.28 1.00 -4.68
CA ASN A 91 -5.23 -0.11 -4.83
C ASN A 91 -6.06 -0.42 -3.57
N GLN A 92 -6.24 0.55 -2.69
CA GLN A 92 -6.92 0.32 -1.41
C GLN A 92 -8.42 0.07 -1.58
N ALA A 93 -9.07 0.69 -2.57
CA ALA A 93 -10.49 0.46 -2.87
C ALA A 93 -10.80 -0.99 -3.32
N PHE A 94 -9.80 -1.70 -3.83
CA PHE A 94 -9.96 -3.10 -4.28
C PHE A 94 -9.67 -4.14 -3.20
N THR A 95 -9.31 -3.72 -2.00
CA THR A 95 -9.02 -4.67 -0.91
C THR A 95 -10.23 -5.51 -0.56
N LEU A 96 -11.40 -4.91 -0.40
CA LEU A 96 -12.62 -5.65 -0.11
C LEU A 96 -12.97 -6.66 -1.22
N PRO A 97 -13.01 -6.29 -2.51
CA PRO A 97 -13.19 -7.26 -3.61
C PRO A 97 -12.22 -8.44 -3.60
N LEU A 98 -10.95 -8.24 -3.22
CA LEU A 98 -9.97 -9.33 -3.16
C LEU A 98 -10.31 -10.39 -2.09
N TYR A 99 -11.03 -10.01 -1.04
CA TYR A 99 -11.47 -10.93 0.02
C TYR A 99 -12.91 -11.41 -0.15
N MET A 100 -13.64 -10.96 -1.20
CA MET A 100 -15.03 -11.33 -1.43
C MET A 100 -15.19 -12.86 -1.62
N GLY A 101 -16.29 -13.38 -1.08
CA GLY A 101 -16.57 -14.81 -1.05
C GLY A 101 -16.17 -15.50 0.26
N GLY A 102 -15.40 -14.85 1.12
CA GLY A 102 -15.13 -15.29 2.50
C GLY A 102 -16.16 -14.75 3.49
N HIS A 103 -16.39 -15.48 4.59
CA HIS A 103 -17.34 -15.07 5.65
C HIS A 103 -16.93 -13.78 6.39
N GLU A 104 -15.67 -13.35 6.28
CA GLU A 104 -15.12 -12.24 7.05
C GLU A 104 -14.43 -11.19 6.19
N SER A 105 -14.87 -11.05 4.94
CA SER A 105 -14.24 -10.17 3.93
C SER A 105 -14.06 -8.73 4.42
N ILE A 106 -15.08 -8.16 5.05
CA ILE A 106 -15.03 -6.78 5.59
C ILE A 106 -14.00 -6.68 6.70
N ARG A 107 -13.97 -7.64 7.63
CA ARG A 107 -12.99 -7.66 8.71
C ARG A 107 -11.57 -7.77 8.18
N GLN A 108 -11.32 -8.67 7.24
CA GLN A 108 -10.01 -8.85 6.62
C GLN A 108 -9.52 -7.58 5.91
N ALA A 109 -10.37 -6.95 5.12
CA ALA A 109 -10.05 -5.70 4.44
C ALA A 109 -9.78 -4.56 5.45
N THR A 110 -10.58 -4.47 6.51
CA THR A 110 -10.39 -3.51 7.60
C THR A 110 -9.09 -3.75 8.36
N ASP A 111 -8.78 -5.01 8.66
CA ASP A 111 -7.54 -5.39 9.35
C ASP A 111 -6.29 -5.09 8.49
N CYS A 112 -6.37 -5.23 7.17
CA CYS A 112 -5.31 -4.80 6.26
C CYS A 112 -5.05 -3.28 6.37
N ASN A 113 -6.09 -2.47 6.27
CA ASN A 113 -5.98 -1.02 6.40
C ASN A 113 -5.41 -0.63 7.77
N ARG A 114 -6.03 -1.09 8.86
CA ARG A 114 -5.59 -0.79 10.24
C ARG A 114 -4.17 -1.24 10.52
N SER A 115 -3.77 -2.41 10.00
CA SER A 115 -2.41 -2.91 10.19
C SER A 115 -1.38 -2.09 9.43
N LEU A 116 -1.67 -1.67 8.21
CA LEU A 116 -0.82 -0.77 7.45
C LEU A 116 -0.64 0.57 8.19
N GLU A 117 -1.74 1.20 8.59
CA GLU A 117 -1.76 2.47 9.34
C GLU A 117 -0.92 2.36 10.63
N ALA A 118 -1.18 1.34 11.45
CA ALA A 118 -0.50 1.14 12.71
C ALA A 118 1.01 0.85 12.53
N GLU A 119 1.40 0.05 11.54
CA GLU A 119 2.81 -0.29 11.36
C GLU A 119 3.61 0.85 10.71
N THR A 120 3.02 1.64 9.81
CA THR A 120 3.68 2.86 9.29
C THR A 120 3.88 3.89 10.39
N HIS A 121 2.88 4.11 11.23
CA HIS A 121 3.00 4.99 12.40
C HIS A 121 4.08 4.49 13.38
N ARG A 122 4.05 3.21 13.73
CA ARG A 122 5.04 2.60 14.64
C ARG A 122 6.48 2.74 14.14
N GLN A 123 6.70 2.70 12.83
CA GLN A 123 8.00 2.86 12.19
C GLN A 123 8.38 4.33 11.93
N ASN A 124 7.55 5.28 12.34
CA ASN A 124 7.72 6.69 12.02
C ASN A 124 7.94 6.90 10.51
N MET A 125 7.05 6.34 9.71
CA MET A 125 6.99 6.49 8.25
C MET A 125 5.73 7.26 7.87
N GLY A 126 5.84 8.14 6.88
CA GLY A 126 4.67 8.79 6.29
C GLY A 126 3.84 7.78 5.47
N LEU A 127 2.53 7.98 5.43
CA LEU A 127 1.60 7.20 4.63
C LEU A 127 0.73 8.12 3.77
N MET A 128 0.77 7.88 2.45
CA MET A 128 -0.09 8.53 1.47
C MET A 128 -1.02 7.47 0.88
N ASN A 129 -2.30 7.60 1.13
CA ASN A 129 -3.31 6.69 0.60
C ASN A 129 -3.66 7.05 -0.86
N CYS A 130 -3.72 6.03 -1.72
CA CYS A 130 -4.08 6.18 -3.13
C CYS A 130 -5.15 5.15 -3.50
N MET A 131 -6.09 5.53 -4.38
CA MET A 131 -7.28 4.74 -4.67
C MET A 131 -7.98 4.27 -3.38
N ALA A 132 -8.11 5.16 -2.42
CA ALA A 132 -8.56 4.88 -1.06
C ALA A 132 -9.98 5.42 -0.77
N GLN A 133 -10.71 5.80 -1.82
CA GLN A 133 -12.08 6.31 -1.68
C GLN A 133 -13.06 5.14 -1.50
N ASN A 134 -13.16 4.67 -0.29
CA ASN A 134 -14.06 3.61 0.14
C ASN A 134 -14.37 3.74 1.64
N VAL A 135 -15.44 3.11 2.10
CA VAL A 135 -15.92 3.19 3.48
C VAL A 135 -14.87 2.77 4.50
N ILE A 136 -14.06 1.75 4.20
CA ILE A 136 -13.04 1.25 5.13
C ILE A 136 -12.00 2.33 5.41
N ASN A 137 -11.49 3.00 4.36
CA ASN A 137 -10.51 4.07 4.55
C ASN A 137 -11.14 5.28 5.23
N THR A 138 -12.36 5.66 4.86
CA THR A 138 -13.05 6.80 5.46
C THR A 138 -13.24 6.62 6.97
N ASP A 139 -13.64 5.41 7.39
CA ASP A 139 -13.95 5.15 8.80
C ASP A 139 -12.73 4.77 9.66
N HIS A 140 -11.63 4.33 9.02
CA HIS A 140 -10.51 3.72 9.77
C HIS A 140 -9.15 4.37 9.52
N THR A 141 -9.07 5.43 8.73
CA THR A 141 -7.84 6.21 8.57
C THR A 141 -7.53 6.96 9.87
N SER A 142 -6.35 6.70 10.45
CA SER A 142 -5.96 7.24 11.76
C SER A 142 -4.60 7.93 11.75
N TYR A 143 -3.67 7.47 10.93
CA TYR A 143 -2.26 7.90 10.96
C TYR A 143 -1.70 8.34 9.62
N SER A 144 -2.44 8.17 8.53
CA SER A 144 -1.98 8.60 7.20
C SER A 144 -1.87 10.12 7.10
N ASN A 145 -0.85 10.57 6.37
CA ASN A 145 -0.58 12.00 6.19
C ASN A 145 -1.48 12.64 5.13
N SER A 146 -1.91 11.85 4.15
CA SER A 146 -2.76 12.35 3.07
C SER A 146 -3.48 11.21 2.36
N THR A 147 -4.64 11.53 1.78
CA THR A 147 -5.41 10.61 0.94
C THR A 147 -5.71 11.30 -0.38
N ARG A 148 -5.43 10.63 -1.50
CA ARG A 148 -5.81 11.14 -2.81
C ARG A 148 -7.33 11.06 -2.97
N VAL A 149 -7.94 12.15 -3.34
CA VAL A 149 -9.40 12.34 -3.39
C VAL A 149 -10.02 12.04 -4.77
N SER A 150 -9.20 11.72 -5.80
CA SER A 150 -9.67 11.54 -7.17
C SER A 150 -8.91 10.46 -7.94
N ILE A 151 -9.43 10.13 -9.13
CA ILE A 151 -8.73 9.31 -10.13
C ILE A 151 -7.52 10.05 -10.73
N ASP A 152 -6.75 9.38 -11.59
CA ASP A 152 -5.63 10.02 -12.29
C ASP A 152 -6.11 11.09 -13.26
N TYR A 153 -5.46 12.25 -13.23
CA TYR A 153 -5.72 13.30 -14.20
C TYR A 153 -5.10 12.96 -15.56
N LYS A 154 -5.91 13.01 -16.61
CA LYS A 154 -5.48 12.80 -18.00
C LYS A 154 -5.86 14.01 -18.85
N LYS A 155 -4.90 14.90 -19.10
CA LYS A 155 -5.13 16.17 -19.78
C LYS A 155 -5.63 16.04 -21.24
N TYR A 156 -5.39 14.90 -21.88
CA TYR A 156 -5.82 14.65 -23.26
C TYR A 156 -7.13 13.85 -23.37
N ASP A 157 -7.76 13.52 -22.23
CA ASP A 157 -9.03 12.83 -22.16
C ASP A 157 -10.00 13.70 -21.38
N GLU A 158 -10.88 14.38 -22.10
CA GLU A 158 -11.82 15.34 -21.51
C GLU A 158 -12.75 14.71 -20.47
N ASN A 159 -13.22 13.47 -20.71
CA ASN A 159 -14.08 12.77 -19.78
C ASN A 159 -13.35 12.39 -18.49
N MET A 160 -12.11 11.94 -18.61
CA MET A 160 -11.26 11.64 -17.46
C MET A 160 -10.88 12.92 -16.70
N ALA A 161 -10.61 14.04 -17.39
CA ALA A 161 -10.34 15.32 -16.75
C ALA A 161 -11.57 15.84 -15.98
N LYS A 162 -12.75 15.79 -16.58
CA LYS A 162 -14.02 16.16 -15.91
C LYS A 162 -14.31 15.28 -14.70
N SER A 163 -14.14 13.97 -14.85
CA SER A 163 -14.33 13.02 -13.75
C SER A 163 -13.35 13.27 -12.60
N HIS A 164 -12.08 13.56 -12.92
CA HIS A 164 -11.08 13.93 -11.92
C HIS A 164 -11.48 15.18 -11.13
N LEU A 165 -11.89 16.24 -11.82
CA LEU A 165 -12.31 17.49 -11.18
C LEU A 165 -13.55 17.29 -10.30
N PHE A 166 -14.55 16.57 -10.82
CA PHE A 166 -15.76 16.27 -10.06
C PHE A 166 -15.45 15.49 -8.77
N GLN A 167 -14.64 14.43 -8.88
CA GLN A 167 -14.26 13.63 -7.71
C GLN A 167 -13.40 14.44 -6.73
N SER A 168 -12.45 15.24 -7.24
CA SER A 168 -11.64 16.10 -6.38
C SER A 168 -12.50 17.05 -5.57
N TYR A 169 -13.47 17.70 -6.22
CA TYR A 169 -14.38 18.62 -5.54
C TYR A 169 -15.26 17.91 -4.51
N THR A 170 -15.93 16.84 -4.92
CA THR A 170 -16.89 16.12 -4.04
C THR A 170 -16.20 15.50 -2.83
N ASN A 171 -15.07 14.80 -3.06
CA ASN A 171 -14.40 14.07 -1.98
C ASN A 171 -13.56 14.98 -1.05
N THR A 172 -13.25 16.21 -1.46
CA THR A 172 -12.59 17.18 -0.57
C THR A 172 -13.56 17.74 0.48
N LEU A 173 -14.87 17.58 0.27
CA LEU A 173 -15.91 18.02 1.22
C LEU A 173 -16.21 16.97 2.30
N LEU A 174 -15.69 15.77 2.19
CA LEU A 174 -15.83 14.66 3.15
C LEU A 174 -14.62 14.57 4.07
#